data_422f7c9cf3dd42ac9400537ff6ce8289
#
_entry.id   422f7c9cf3dd42ac9400537ff6ce8289
#
_cell.length_a   1.000
_cell.length_b   1.000
_cell.length_c   1.000
_cell.angle_alpha   90.00
_cell.angle_beta   90.00
_cell.angle_gamma   90.00
#
_symmetry.space_group_name_H-M   'P 1'
#
loop_
_entity.id
_entity.type
_entity.pdbx_description
1 polymer ?
#
loop_
_entity_poly.entity_id
_entity_poly.type
_entity_poly.pdbx_seq_one_letter_code
_entity_poly.pdbx_strand_id
1 'polypeptide(L)'
;HHAYPEAMTTITFCNPAMAATTMLIWELSKCMRVDNSGDIALCAYTGLVTDTGRFQYQNADSRAFASASEMITAGVDASYVSREVFPNRSVASVMLEACAIKHMKLFCDGQAAISYITQRDFEKCHAVKADAEALVDVLRSIAGVRVACMLREQAGTIRGSFRAKDDTDVAAIANEFGGGGHKAAAGFSVEGPIEGALVRVEKAIEQAL
;
A
#
# COMPACT_ATOMS: atom_id res chain seq x y z
N HIS A 1 -1.98 -6.34 -16.61
CA HIS A 1 -3.29 -6.62 -16.01
C HIS A 1 -4.11 -5.35 -15.71
N HIS A 2 -3.56 -4.15 -15.89
CA HIS A 2 -4.28 -2.89 -15.69
C HIS A 2 -5.32 -2.66 -16.82
N ALA A 3 -6.46 -2.03 -16.49
CA ALA A 3 -7.57 -1.83 -17.42
C ALA A 3 -7.24 -0.92 -18.62
N TYR A 4 -6.26 0.00 -18.46
CA TYR A 4 -5.88 0.98 -19.47
C TYR A 4 -4.36 1.00 -19.63
N PRO A 5 -3.76 -0.03 -20.25
CA PRO A 5 -2.32 -0.07 -20.47
C PRO A 5 -1.93 0.94 -21.56
N GLU A 6 -0.83 1.66 -21.33
CA GLU A 6 -0.18 2.41 -22.41
C GLU A 6 0.40 1.43 -23.44
N ALA A 7 0.14 1.67 -24.71
CA ALA A 7 0.70 0.87 -25.79
C ALA A 7 2.19 1.22 -25.96
N MET A 8 3.07 0.41 -25.36
CA MET A 8 4.53 0.58 -25.46
C MET A 8 5.17 -0.22 -26.61
N THR A 9 4.42 -1.14 -27.24
CA THR A 9 4.92 -2.06 -28.25
C THR A 9 3.88 -2.29 -29.34
N THR A 10 4.32 -2.92 -30.46
CA THR A 10 3.44 -3.27 -31.60
C THR A 10 2.37 -4.30 -31.20
N ILE A 11 2.64 -5.15 -30.22
CA ILE A 11 1.71 -6.16 -29.71
C ILE A 11 1.51 -5.91 -28.21
N THR A 12 0.26 -5.65 -27.81
CA THR A 12 -0.13 -5.49 -26.41
C THR A 12 -1.19 -6.52 -26.08
N PHE A 13 -0.92 -7.36 -25.07
CA PHE A 13 -1.90 -8.28 -24.50
C PHE A 13 -2.26 -7.83 -23.10
N CYS A 14 -3.53 -7.46 -22.89
CA CYS A 14 -4.05 -7.01 -21.60
C CYS A 14 -5.31 -7.77 -21.23
N ASN A 15 -5.34 -8.31 -20.02
CA ASN A 15 -6.53 -8.93 -19.44
C ASN A 15 -6.74 -8.39 -18.00
N PRO A 16 -7.63 -7.40 -17.82
CA PRO A 16 -7.90 -6.81 -16.49
C PRO A 16 -8.53 -7.79 -15.49
N ALA A 17 -9.05 -8.92 -15.95
CA ALA A 17 -9.59 -9.96 -15.09
C ALA A 17 -8.51 -10.85 -14.45
N MET A 18 -7.25 -10.69 -14.82
CA MET A 18 -6.13 -11.40 -14.18
C MET A 18 -5.60 -10.61 -12.99
N ALA A 19 -5.39 -11.28 -11.87
CA ALA A 19 -4.98 -10.65 -10.62
C ALA A 19 -3.58 -10.00 -10.66
N ALA A 20 -2.71 -10.50 -11.55
CA ALA A 20 -1.34 -10.04 -11.69
C ALA A 20 -0.85 -10.19 -13.13
N THR A 21 0.08 -9.33 -13.55
CA THR A 21 0.79 -9.52 -14.83
C THR A 21 1.55 -10.85 -14.87
N THR A 22 2.08 -11.29 -13.74
CA THR A 22 2.79 -12.57 -13.63
C THR A 22 1.90 -13.78 -13.90
N MET A 23 0.60 -13.72 -13.66
CA MET A 23 -0.33 -14.78 -14.10
C MET A 23 -0.39 -14.86 -15.62
N LEU A 24 -0.41 -13.72 -16.33
CA LEU A 24 -0.37 -13.72 -17.81
C LEU A 24 0.92 -14.35 -18.34
N ILE A 25 2.04 -14.01 -17.72
CA ILE A 25 3.35 -14.59 -18.09
C ILE A 25 3.40 -16.08 -17.79
N TRP A 26 2.82 -16.51 -16.64
CA TRP A 26 2.71 -17.92 -16.26
C TRP A 26 1.91 -18.72 -17.28
N GLU A 27 0.74 -18.22 -17.71
CA GLU A 27 -0.05 -18.87 -18.76
C GLU A 27 0.66 -18.89 -20.12
N LEU A 28 1.32 -17.78 -20.47
CA LEU A 28 2.12 -17.70 -21.71
C LEU A 28 3.25 -18.74 -21.71
N SER A 29 3.98 -18.87 -20.60
CA SER A 29 5.09 -19.83 -20.50
C SER A 29 4.61 -21.28 -20.63
N LYS A 30 3.44 -21.62 -20.10
CA LYS A 30 2.79 -22.93 -20.30
C LYS A 30 2.45 -23.16 -21.79
N CYS A 31 1.89 -22.15 -22.46
CA CYS A 31 1.60 -22.23 -23.90
C CYS A 31 2.87 -22.43 -24.74
N MET A 32 3.98 -21.81 -24.35
CA MET A 32 5.28 -21.93 -24.99
C MET A 32 6.03 -23.22 -24.61
N ARG A 33 5.49 -24.01 -23.70
CA ARG A 33 6.10 -25.24 -23.14
C ARG A 33 7.47 -24.99 -22.52
N VAL A 34 7.65 -23.84 -21.87
CA VAL A 34 8.86 -23.55 -21.12
C VAL A 34 8.85 -24.34 -19.80
N ASP A 35 10.02 -24.77 -19.36
CA ASP A 35 10.16 -25.30 -17.99
C ASP A 35 9.92 -24.19 -16.98
N ASN A 36 8.80 -24.27 -16.29
CA ASN A 36 8.33 -23.24 -15.33
C ASN A 36 8.81 -23.51 -13.89
N SER A 37 9.78 -24.40 -13.69
CA SER A 37 10.34 -24.68 -12.36
C SER A 37 11.33 -23.60 -11.89
N GLY A 38 11.75 -23.69 -10.64
CA GLY A 38 12.80 -22.84 -10.08
C GLY A 38 12.46 -21.34 -10.09
N ASP A 39 13.36 -20.53 -10.64
CA ASP A 39 13.29 -19.06 -10.58
C ASP A 39 12.07 -18.50 -11.34
N ILE A 40 11.62 -19.16 -12.40
CA ILE A 40 10.42 -18.72 -13.15
C ILE A 40 9.18 -18.83 -12.26
N ALA A 41 8.99 -19.95 -11.58
CA ALA A 41 7.89 -20.15 -10.65
C ALA A 41 8.00 -19.19 -9.46
N LEU A 42 9.21 -18.99 -8.92
CA LEU A 42 9.47 -18.07 -7.81
C LEU A 42 9.10 -16.63 -8.16
N CYS A 43 9.54 -16.12 -9.31
CA CYS A 43 9.21 -14.78 -9.78
C CYS A 43 7.71 -14.63 -10.04
N ALA A 44 7.08 -15.61 -10.67
CA ALA A 44 5.65 -15.60 -10.97
C ALA A 44 4.81 -15.57 -9.68
N TYR A 45 5.15 -16.41 -8.71
CA TYR A 45 4.48 -16.47 -7.42
C TYR A 45 4.68 -15.16 -6.63
N THR A 46 5.89 -14.62 -6.62
CA THR A 46 6.19 -13.33 -5.95
C THR A 46 5.32 -12.20 -6.48
N GLY A 47 5.22 -12.04 -7.80
CA GLY A 47 4.35 -11.03 -8.39
C GLY A 47 2.87 -11.27 -8.12
N LEU A 48 2.41 -12.52 -8.10
CA LEU A 48 1.03 -12.84 -7.76
C LEU A 48 0.71 -12.47 -6.32
N VAL A 49 1.57 -12.81 -5.37
CA VAL A 49 1.37 -12.52 -3.94
C VAL A 49 1.39 -11.02 -3.66
N THR A 50 2.27 -10.26 -4.32
CA THR A 50 2.35 -8.80 -4.16
C THR A 50 1.11 -8.09 -4.72
N ASP A 51 0.69 -8.44 -5.95
CA ASP A 51 -0.45 -7.80 -6.62
C ASP A 51 -1.80 -8.15 -5.98
N THR A 52 -1.89 -9.28 -5.28
CA THR A 52 -3.09 -9.71 -4.54
C THR A 52 -3.07 -9.31 -3.06
N GLY A 53 -2.04 -8.58 -2.63
CA GLY A 53 -1.88 -8.20 -1.22
C GLY A 53 -1.91 -9.42 -0.29
N ARG A 54 -1.12 -10.45 -0.58
CA ARG A 54 -1.15 -11.75 0.13
C ARG A 54 -2.51 -12.45 0.04
N PHE A 55 -3.14 -12.39 -1.12
CA PHE A 55 -4.50 -12.92 -1.36
C PHE A 55 -5.59 -12.28 -0.50
N GLN A 56 -5.40 -11.05 -0.03
CA GLN A 56 -6.37 -10.31 0.78
C GLN A 56 -7.21 -9.31 -0.04
N TYR A 57 -6.82 -9.02 -1.28
CA TYR A 57 -7.55 -8.07 -2.12
C TYR A 57 -8.63 -8.78 -2.94
N GLN A 58 -9.59 -8.01 -3.44
CA GLN A 58 -10.74 -8.53 -4.21
C GLN A 58 -10.35 -9.21 -5.52
N ASN A 59 -9.16 -8.91 -6.07
CA ASN A 59 -8.63 -9.54 -7.26
C ASN A 59 -8.09 -10.97 -7.01
N ALA A 60 -8.01 -11.42 -5.76
CA ALA A 60 -7.61 -12.78 -5.40
C ALA A 60 -8.78 -13.76 -5.59
N ASP A 61 -9.12 -14.07 -6.83
CA ASP A 61 -10.17 -15.01 -7.21
C ASP A 61 -9.65 -16.47 -7.28
N SER A 62 -10.54 -17.40 -7.63
CA SER A 62 -10.21 -18.82 -7.75
C SER A 62 -9.09 -19.11 -8.73
N ARG A 63 -8.91 -18.29 -9.77
CA ARG A 63 -7.82 -18.43 -10.76
C ARG A 63 -6.49 -18.05 -10.15
N ALA A 64 -6.45 -17.01 -9.31
CA ALA A 64 -5.25 -16.63 -8.58
C ALA A 64 -4.76 -17.75 -7.66
N PHE A 65 -5.69 -18.39 -6.92
CA PHE A 65 -5.36 -19.54 -6.07
C PHE A 65 -4.94 -20.77 -6.86
N ALA A 66 -5.57 -21.04 -8.00
CA ALA A 66 -5.18 -22.15 -8.88
C ALA A 66 -3.76 -21.93 -9.42
N SER A 67 -3.44 -20.73 -9.93
CA SER A 67 -2.09 -20.40 -10.39
C SER A 67 -1.06 -20.50 -9.26
N ALA A 68 -1.40 -20.03 -8.05
CA ALA A 68 -0.52 -20.17 -6.88
C ALA A 68 -0.23 -21.66 -6.55
N SER A 69 -1.26 -22.52 -6.62
CA SER A 69 -1.11 -23.96 -6.41
C SER A 69 -0.19 -24.60 -7.44
N GLU A 70 -0.32 -24.23 -8.72
CA GLU A 70 0.58 -24.70 -9.80
C GLU A 70 2.02 -24.27 -9.52
N MET A 71 2.26 -23.00 -9.14
CA MET A 71 3.59 -22.48 -8.86
C MET A 71 4.23 -23.16 -7.65
N ILE A 72 3.46 -23.45 -6.59
CA ILE A 72 3.94 -24.22 -5.44
C ILE A 72 4.29 -25.65 -5.86
N THR A 73 3.47 -26.27 -6.70
CA THR A 73 3.75 -27.61 -7.23
C THR A 73 5.02 -27.62 -8.09
N ALA A 74 5.33 -26.51 -8.76
CA ALA A 74 6.57 -26.30 -9.51
C ALA A 74 7.81 -26.04 -8.61
N GLY A 75 7.65 -26.07 -7.29
CA GLY A 75 8.75 -26.05 -6.33
C GLY A 75 8.92 -24.73 -5.53
N VAL A 76 7.97 -23.79 -5.60
CA VAL A 76 8.07 -22.56 -4.83
C VAL A 76 7.84 -22.83 -3.34
N ASP A 77 8.78 -22.39 -2.50
CA ASP A 77 8.55 -22.24 -1.06
C ASP A 77 7.81 -20.92 -0.78
N ALA A 78 6.49 -21.00 -0.60
CA ALA A 78 5.65 -19.86 -0.28
C ALA A 78 6.05 -19.16 1.03
N SER A 79 6.59 -19.92 2.00
CA SER A 79 7.07 -19.38 3.26
C SER A 79 8.34 -18.56 3.09
N TYR A 80 9.25 -19.00 2.20
CA TYR A 80 10.44 -18.25 1.83
C TYR A 80 10.04 -16.91 1.18
N VAL A 81 9.18 -16.94 0.15
CA VAL A 81 8.69 -15.71 -0.51
C VAL A 81 8.04 -14.76 0.51
N SER A 82 7.23 -15.28 1.42
CA SER A 82 6.58 -14.47 2.44
C SER A 82 7.59 -13.76 3.35
N ARG A 83 8.66 -14.43 3.75
CA ARG A 83 9.70 -13.83 4.60
C ARG A 83 10.55 -12.79 3.87
N GLU A 84 10.85 -13.01 2.59
CA GLU A 84 11.75 -12.12 1.83
C GLU A 84 11.01 -10.90 1.28
N VAL A 85 9.78 -11.07 0.80
CA VAL A 85 9.00 -10.01 0.14
C VAL A 85 8.25 -9.14 1.14
N PHE A 86 7.79 -9.73 2.25
CA PHE A 86 7.11 -9.01 3.31
C PHE A 86 8.03 -8.92 4.53
N PRO A 87 8.86 -7.91 4.59
CA PRO A 87 9.98 -7.86 5.50
C PRO A 87 9.57 -7.96 6.96
N ASN A 88 10.43 -8.60 7.74
CA ASN A 88 10.45 -8.46 9.17
C ASN A 88 10.62 -6.98 9.50
N ARG A 89 9.71 -6.44 10.27
CA ARG A 89 9.75 -5.05 10.69
C ARG A 89 10.95 -4.83 11.61
N SER A 90 11.66 -3.72 11.40
CA SER A 90 12.71 -3.31 12.31
C SER A 90 12.14 -2.97 13.69
N VAL A 91 12.93 -3.09 14.73
CA VAL A 91 12.53 -2.60 16.07
C VAL A 91 12.19 -1.10 16.00
N ALA A 92 12.93 -0.33 15.21
CA ALA A 92 12.68 1.08 14.98
C ALA A 92 11.29 1.34 14.39
N SER A 93 10.86 0.54 13.37
CA SER A 93 9.52 0.62 12.79
C SER A 93 8.42 0.32 13.80
N VAL A 94 8.61 -0.70 14.66
CA VAL A 94 7.63 -1.04 15.71
C VAL A 94 7.54 0.06 16.77
N MET A 95 8.66 0.62 17.19
CA MET A 95 8.69 1.74 18.14
C MET A 95 8.06 3.00 17.55
N LEU A 96 8.28 3.26 16.27
CA LEU A 96 7.68 4.40 15.57
C LEU A 96 6.15 4.24 15.43
N GLU A 97 5.67 3.01 15.21
CA GLU A 97 4.24 2.71 15.25
C GLU A 97 3.62 3.01 16.61
N ALA A 98 4.29 2.68 17.71
CA ALA A 98 3.81 3.02 19.04
C ALA A 98 3.69 4.55 19.24
N CYS A 99 4.61 5.34 18.66
CA CYS A 99 4.50 6.80 18.63
C CYS A 99 3.27 7.25 17.79
N ALA A 100 3.08 6.65 16.62
CA ALA A 100 1.92 6.94 15.78
C ALA A 100 0.59 6.64 16.50
N ILE A 101 0.49 5.50 17.15
CA ILE A 101 -0.71 5.12 17.93
C ILE A 101 -0.95 6.11 19.06
N LYS A 102 0.09 6.57 19.75
CA LYS A 102 -0.02 7.55 20.84
C LYS A 102 -0.54 8.91 20.37
N HIS A 103 -0.16 9.33 19.15
CA HIS A 103 -0.58 10.60 18.55
C HIS A 103 -1.87 10.50 17.76
N MET A 104 -2.48 9.32 17.71
CA MET A 104 -3.67 9.06 16.91
C MET A 104 -4.90 9.77 17.50
N LYS A 105 -5.69 10.33 16.58
CA LYS A 105 -7.02 10.89 16.86
C LYS A 105 -8.05 10.27 15.93
N LEU A 106 -9.17 9.82 16.51
CA LEU A 106 -10.37 9.44 15.77
C LEU A 106 -11.35 10.62 15.78
N PHE A 107 -12.03 10.86 14.65
CA PHE A 107 -13.02 11.92 14.49
C PHE A 107 -14.07 11.53 13.45
N CYS A 108 -15.04 12.38 13.14
CA CYS A 108 -16.19 12.04 12.28
C CYS A 108 -16.89 10.76 12.75
N ASP A 109 -17.29 10.69 14.04
CA ASP A 109 -17.92 9.51 14.65
C ASP A 109 -17.11 8.20 14.45
N GLY A 110 -15.78 8.31 14.46
CA GLY A 110 -14.86 7.18 14.29
C GLY A 110 -14.62 6.76 12.84
N GLN A 111 -15.16 7.49 11.86
CA GLN A 111 -14.99 7.20 10.43
C GLN A 111 -13.65 7.72 9.86
N ALA A 112 -13.00 8.61 10.57
CA ALA A 112 -11.69 9.14 10.20
C ALA A 112 -10.65 8.91 11.29
N ALA A 113 -9.42 8.61 10.86
CA ALA A 113 -8.25 8.51 11.73
C ALA A 113 -7.13 9.39 11.19
N ILE A 114 -6.53 10.21 12.04
CA ILE A 114 -5.33 10.98 11.73
C ILE A 114 -4.27 10.74 12.80
N SER A 115 -3.01 10.70 12.39
CA SER A 115 -1.89 10.67 13.30
C SER A 115 -0.67 11.34 12.69
N TYR A 116 0.37 11.52 13.49
CA TYR A 116 1.60 12.14 13.04
C TYR A 116 2.84 11.55 13.70
N ILE A 117 3.98 11.74 13.04
CA ILE A 117 5.32 11.44 13.53
C ILE A 117 6.17 12.68 13.36
N THR A 118 6.83 13.09 14.45
CA THR A 118 7.76 14.21 14.45
C THR A 118 9.19 13.77 14.14
N GLN A 119 10.04 14.70 13.77
CA GLN A 119 11.49 14.46 13.63
C GLN A 119 12.10 13.88 14.94
N ARG A 120 11.63 14.35 16.09
CA ARG A 120 12.06 13.84 17.40
C ARG A 120 11.66 12.37 17.62
N ASP A 121 10.51 11.93 17.10
CA ASP A 121 10.10 10.52 17.19
C ASP A 121 11.02 9.63 16.33
N PHE A 122 11.40 10.09 15.13
CA PHE A 122 12.39 9.38 14.31
C PHE A 122 13.73 9.22 15.04
N GLU A 123 14.24 10.30 15.62
CA GLU A 123 15.50 10.30 16.37
C GLU A 123 15.43 9.36 17.59
N LYS A 124 14.37 9.48 18.39
CA LYS A 124 14.16 8.66 19.58
C LYS A 124 14.06 7.17 19.29
N CYS A 125 13.41 6.81 18.18
CA CYS A 125 13.24 5.43 17.74
C CYS A 125 14.42 4.90 16.91
N HIS A 126 15.42 5.73 16.61
CA HIS A 126 16.49 5.42 15.65
C HIS A 126 15.94 4.95 14.29
N ALA A 127 14.81 5.53 13.88
CA ALA A 127 14.07 5.14 12.70
C ALA A 127 14.49 5.94 11.46
N VAL A 128 14.37 5.30 10.30
CA VAL A 128 14.58 5.93 9.00
C VAL A 128 13.25 6.08 8.26
N LYS A 129 13.25 6.82 7.16
CA LYS A 129 12.04 7.11 6.37
C LYS A 129 11.25 5.85 6.00
N ALA A 130 11.94 4.78 5.61
CA ALA A 130 11.33 3.51 5.22
C ALA A 130 10.52 2.88 6.37
N ASP A 131 10.92 3.06 7.62
CA ASP A 131 10.23 2.54 8.80
C ASP A 131 8.83 3.14 9.02
N ALA A 132 8.55 4.30 8.41
CA ALA A 132 7.29 5.00 8.55
C ALA A 132 6.30 4.78 7.38
N GLU A 133 6.66 4.04 6.34
CA GLU A 133 5.84 3.94 5.13
C GLU A 133 4.52 3.21 5.37
N ALA A 134 4.50 2.18 6.20
CA ALA A 134 3.31 1.38 6.49
C ALA A 134 2.41 1.97 7.60
N LEU A 135 2.79 3.06 8.26
CA LEU A 135 2.05 3.57 9.42
C LEU A 135 0.62 4.02 9.11
N VAL A 136 0.37 4.52 7.91
CA VAL A 136 -0.99 4.91 7.49
C VAL A 136 -1.92 3.69 7.42
N ASP A 137 -1.40 2.51 7.10
CA ASP A 137 -2.19 1.28 7.01
C ASP A 137 -2.58 0.76 8.39
N VAL A 138 -1.81 1.07 9.45
CA VAL A 138 -2.20 0.82 10.84
C VAL A 138 -3.48 1.58 11.18
N LEU A 139 -3.54 2.86 10.86
CA LEU A 139 -4.75 3.68 11.07
C LEU A 139 -5.92 3.18 10.22
N ARG A 140 -5.65 2.86 8.96
CA ARG A 140 -6.64 2.30 8.05
C ARG A 140 -7.21 0.97 8.57
N SER A 141 -6.44 0.17 9.30
CA SER A 141 -6.89 -1.14 9.81
C SER A 141 -7.99 -1.06 10.87
N ILE A 142 -8.16 0.09 11.51
CA ILE A 142 -9.12 0.31 12.60
C ILE A 142 -10.55 0.07 12.08
N ALA A 143 -11.35 -0.66 12.85
CA ALA A 143 -12.75 -0.89 12.54
C ALA A 143 -13.54 0.44 12.51
N GLY A 144 -14.40 0.63 11.50
CA GLY A 144 -15.17 1.85 11.31
C GLY A 144 -14.44 2.97 10.56
N VAL A 145 -13.11 2.98 10.53
CA VAL A 145 -12.35 3.99 9.81
C VAL A 145 -12.51 3.80 8.30
N ARG A 146 -12.97 4.84 7.63
CA ARG A 146 -13.13 4.96 6.17
C ARG A 146 -11.93 5.68 5.55
N VAL A 147 -11.47 6.76 6.20
CA VAL A 147 -10.32 7.56 5.74
C VAL A 147 -9.27 7.63 6.84
N ALA A 148 -8.03 7.30 6.47
CA ALA A 148 -6.86 7.42 7.34
C ALA A 148 -5.83 8.40 6.77
N CYS A 149 -5.24 9.23 7.62
CA CYS A 149 -4.15 10.13 7.26
C CYS A 149 -2.98 10.02 8.23
N MET A 150 -1.77 9.88 7.68
CA MET A 150 -0.52 9.92 8.44
C MET A 150 0.31 11.11 8.01
N LEU A 151 0.65 11.99 8.94
CA LEU A 151 1.55 13.11 8.74
C LEU A 151 2.95 12.77 9.26
N ARG A 152 3.98 13.18 8.55
CA ARG A 152 5.38 12.94 8.90
C ARG A 152 6.20 14.20 8.72
N GLU A 153 6.85 14.62 9.77
CA GLU A 153 7.85 15.69 9.68
C GLU A 153 9.11 15.19 8.95
N GLN A 154 9.53 15.91 7.91
CA GLN A 154 10.74 15.59 7.14
C GLN A 154 11.46 16.89 6.75
N ALA A 155 12.57 17.19 7.39
CA ALA A 155 13.47 18.30 7.02
C ALA A 155 12.74 19.65 6.75
N GLY A 156 11.80 20.03 7.63
CA GLY A 156 11.07 21.31 7.55
C GLY A 156 9.80 21.28 6.71
N THR A 157 9.47 20.14 6.12
CA THR A 157 8.19 19.89 5.44
C THR A 157 7.38 18.82 6.14
N ILE A 158 6.06 18.87 6.01
CA ILE A 158 5.14 17.83 6.48
C ILE A 158 4.67 17.03 5.27
N ARG A 159 4.98 15.74 5.26
CA ARG A 159 4.50 14.82 4.25
C ARG A 159 3.28 14.07 4.75
N GLY A 160 2.16 14.20 4.04
CA GLY A 160 0.92 13.51 4.32
C GLY A 160 0.70 12.30 3.39
N SER A 161 0.12 11.24 3.96
CA SER A 161 -0.31 10.06 3.21
C SER A 161 -1.74 9.73 3.58
N PHE A 162 -2.62 9.64 2.60
CA PHE A 162 -4.02 9.24 2.75
C PHE A 162 -4.24 7.80 2.30
N ARG A 163 -5.20 7.13 2.94
CA ARG A 163 -5.79 5.87 2.51
C ARG A 163 -7.29 5.89 2.73
N ALA A 164 -8.04 5.36 1.77
CA ALA A 164 -9.47 5.11 1.91
C ALA A 164 -9.78 3.61 1.89
N LYS A 165 -10.81 3.19 2.62
CA LYS A 165 -11.35 1.82 2.59
C LYS A 165 -12.57 1.69 1.67
N ASP A 166 -13.23 2.79 1.42
CA ASP A 166 -14.44 2.86 0.62
C ASP A 166 -14.25 3.72 -0.63
N ASP A 167 -15.34 4.23 -1.17
CA ASP A 167 -15.35 5.07 -2.38
C ASP A 167 -14.95 6.53 -2.16
N THR A 168 -14.52 6.91 -0.96
CA THR A 168 -14.05 8.28 -0.67
C THR A 168 -12.81 8.60 -1.52
N ASP A 169 -12.85 9.71 -2.24
CA ASP A 169 -11.76 10.14 -3.13
C ASP A 169 -10.70 10.93 -2.35
N VAL A 170 -9.71 10.21 -1.81
CA VAL A 170 -8.60 10.85 -1.10
C VAL A 170 -7.60 11.56 -2.01
N ALA A 171 -7.64 11.33 -3.33
CA ALA A 171 -6.83 12.10 -4.26
C ALA A 171 -7.40 13.53 -4.41
N ALA A 172 -8.72 13.68 -4.41
CA ALA A 172 -9.35 15.00 -4.38
C ALA A 172 -8.94 15.79 -3.13
N ILE A 173 -8.94 15.15 -1.94
CA ILE A 173 -8.46 15.78 -0.70
C ILE A 173 -6.98 16.17 -0.82
N ALA A 174 -6.12 15.28 -1.32
CA ALA A 174 -4.69 15.56 -1.48
C ALA A 174 -4.41 16.72 -2.45
N ASN A 175 -5.22 16.88 -3.50
CA ASN A 175 -5.10 17.97 -4.47
C ASN A 175 -5.29 19.36 -3.83
N GLU A 176 -6.09 19.49 -2.77
CA GLU A 176 -6.26 20.76 -2.02
C GLU A 176 -4.94 21.22 -1.37
N PHE A 177 -4.00 20.28 -1.16
CA PHE A 177 -2.67 20.52 -0.60
C PHE A 177 -1.56 20.46 -1.66
N GLY A 178 -1.92 20.55 -2.96
CA GLY A 178 -0.96 20.45 -4.05
C GLY A 178 -0.36 19.06 -4.25
N GLY A 179 -1.02 18.03 -3.70
CA GLY A 179 -0.67 16.62 -3.84
C GLY A 179 -1.46 15.90 -4.92
N GLY A 180 -1.53 14.58 -4.83
CA GLY A 180 -2.28 13.74 -5.77
C GLY A 180 -2.10 12.26 -5.50
N GLY A 181 -2.64 11.44 -6.39
CA GLY A 181 -2.57 9.99 -6.28
C GLY A 181 -3.78 9.30 -6.89
N HIS A 182 -4.15 8.17 -6.33
CA HIS A 182 -5.33 7.41 -6.70
C HIS A 182 -6.47 7.65 -5.71
N LYS A 183 -7.71 7.39 -6.11
CA LYS A 183 -8.92 7.52 -5.30
C LYS A 183 -8.77 6.90 -3.90
N ALA A 184 -8.15 5.73 -3.79
CA ALA A 184 -7.96 5.01 -2.53
C ALA A 184 -6.64 5.31 -1.80
N ALA A 185 -5.66 5.96 -2.44
CA ALA A 185 -4.33 6.21 -1.89
C ALA A 185 -3.69 7.45 -2.52
N ALA A 186 -3.44 8.47 -1.74
CA ALA A 186 -2.87 9.73 -2.20
C ALA A 186 -1.84 10.28 -1.21
N GLY A 187 -1.01 11.20 -1.68
CA GLY A 187 0.00 11.87 -0.87
C GLY A 187 0.12 13.34 -1.19
N PHE A 188 0.61 14.10 -0.23
CA PHE A 188 0.84 15.54 -0.37
C PHE A 188 2.03 15.98 0.48
N SER A 189 2.47 17.21 0.27
CA SER A 189 3.50 17.84 1.11
C SER A 189 3.10 19.29 1.37
N VAL A 190 3.25 19.73 2.62
CA VAL A 190 2.96 21.11 3.02
C VAL A 190 4.09 21.64 3.90
N GLU A 191 4.29 22.95 3.86
CA GLU A 191 5.21 23.65 4.74
C GLU A 191 4.52 24.08 6.04
N GLY A 192 5.31 24.32 7.08
CA GLY A 192 4.88 24.85 8.37
C GLY A 192 4.90 23.81 9.50
N PRO A 193 4.41 24.20 10.68
CA PRO A 193 4.37 23.32 11.84
C PRO A 193 3.30 22.22 11.67
N ILE A 194 3.54 21.07 12.30
CA ILE A 194 2.69 19.89 12.17
C ILE A 194 1.28 20.13 12.74
N GLU A 195 1.14 20.97 13.76
CA GLU A 195 -0.14 21.34 14.35
C GLU A 195 -1.04 22.08 13.36
N GLY A 196 -0.45 22.99 12.57
CA GLY A 196 -1.17 23.69 11.51
C GLY A 196 -1.59 22.79 10.36
N ALA A 197 -0.76 21.81 10.01
CA ALA A 197 -1.10 20.80 9.02
C ALA A 197 -2.25 19.90 9.50
N LEU A 198 -2.21 19.44 10.76
CA LEU A 198 -3.26 18.63 11.38
C LEU A 198 -4.63 19.29 11.25
N VAL A 199 -4.77 20.54 11.69
CA VAL A 199 -6.06 21.27 11.66
C VAL A 199 -6.61 21.39 10.24
N ARG A 200 -5.76 21.71 9.26
CA ARG A 200 -6.18 21.84 7.86
C ARG A 200 -6.61 20.51 7.27
N VAL A 201 -5.88 19.44 7.55
CA VAL A 201 -6.15 18.09 7.05
C VAL A 201 -7.41 17.51 7.69
N GLU A 202 -7.60 17.69 9.01
CA GLU A 202 -8.85 17.29 9.69
C GLU A 202 -10.05 17.93 9.02
N LYS A 203 -10.00 19.26 8.81
CA LYS A 203 -11.10 19.98 8.15
C LYS A 203 -11.39 19.50 6.74
N ALA A 204 -10.36 19.20 5.94
CA ALA A 204 -10.54 18.68 4.58
C ALA A 204 -11.17 17.27 4.57
N ILE A 205 -10.79 16.41 5.54
CA ILE A 205 -11.42 15.09 5.71
C ILE A 205 -12.89 15.23 6.15
N GLU A 206 -13.20 16.12 7.10
CA GLU A 206 -14.57 16.38 7.57
C GLU A 206 -15.50 16.85 6.46
N GLN A 207 -14.98 17.58 5.48
CA GLN A 207 -15.76 18.03 4.31
C GLN A 207 -16.00 16.95 3.27
N ALA A 208 -15.18 15.90 3.27
CA ALA A 208 -15.24 14.81 2.30
C ALA A 208 -16.06 13.59 2.80
N LEU A 209 -16.36 13.49 4.12
CA LEU A 209 -17.14 12.42 4.76
C LEU A 209 -18.57 12.83 5.05
#